data_25d16048a7fd2c4a285f758aef73c4b1
#
_entry.id   25d16048a7fd2c4a285f758aef73c4b1
#
_cell.length_a   1.000
_cell.length_b   1.000
_cell.length_c   1.000
_cell.angle_alpha   90.00
_cell.angle_beta   90.00
_cell.angle_gamma   90.00
#
_symmetry.space_group_name_H-M   'P 1'
#
loop_
_entity.id
_entity.type
_entity.pdbx_description
1 polymer ?
#
loop_
_entity_poly.entity_id
_entity_poly.type
_entity_poly.pdbx_seq_one_letter_code
_entity_poly.pdbx_strand_id
1 'polypeptide(L)'
;MAETYSFIVNGKSVETAENKSLLRFLRDDLGLHSVKDGCSQGACGTCTVIVDGKTTRACVLTTAKAVGKSILTVEGLSLREKEAFVYAFGVKGSVQCGFCIPGMVISGKALLDQNPNPKEDEIRLALRGNICRCTGYTKIVEGIQLVAAILRGEASIDEKFEMEGAFGVGKHAFRVDVRDKVLGVGEYVDDVVIEGMAHASAVRSAYPRARVLSIDTNAARSLPGVVDVLTAENVRGPGPRLRGAAGRAAGRAAGAQSQAPSVLAHRVVVCLRVLRVDLPAPGRGAR
;
A
#
# COMPACT_ATOMS: atom_id res chain seq x y z
N MET A 1 11.82 32.58 -11.82
CA MET A 1 12.54 31.73 -10.87
C MET A 1 11.64 30.53 -10.61
N ALA A 2 12.15 29.30 -10.68
CA ALA A 2 11.35 28.13 -10.35
C ALA A 2 10.98 28.20 -8.86
N GLU A 3 9.73 27.94 -8.53
CA GLU A 3 9.25 27.91 -7.15
C GLU A 3 9.82 26.67 -6.45
N THR A 4 10.54 26.86 -5.35
CA THR A 4 11.14 25.76 -4.58
C THR A 4 10.30 25.51 -3.32
N TYR A 5 9.88 24.29 -3.12
CA TYR A 5 9.08 23.84 -1.96
C TYR A 5 10.01 23.21 -0.92
N SER A 6 10.18 23.88 0.24
CA SER A 6 11.05 23.45 1.31
C SER A 6 10.24 23.05 2.56
N PHE A 7 10.55 21.88 3.14
CA PHE A 7 9.91 21.34 4.34
C PHE A 7 10.84 20.35 5.06
N ILE A 8 10.43 19.86 6.22
CA ILE A 8 11.24 18.96 7.05
C ILE A 8 10.68 17.53 6.94
N VAL A 9 11.53 16.55 6.69
CA VAL A 9 11.18 15.12 6.70
C VAL A 9 12.11 14.39 7.67
N ASN A 10 11.56 13.74 8.68
CA ASN A 10 12.29 12.99 9.70
C ASN A 10 13.44 13.82 10.33
N GLY A 11 13.19 15.10 10.59
CA GLY A 11 14.14 16.04 11.17
C GLY A 11 15.18 16.62 10.20
N LYS A 12 15.13 16.26 8.91
CA LYS A 12 16.04 16.78 7.87
C LYS A 12 15.30 17.74 6.94
N SER A 13 15.92 18.88 6.63
CA SER A 13 15.40 19.80 5.62
C SER A 13 15.54 19.18 4.23
N VAL A 14 14.47 19.24 3.47
CA VAL A 14 14.40 18.76 2.07
C VAL A 14 13.72 19.81 1.21
N GLU A 15 14.04 19.82 -0.08
CA GLU A 15 13.45 20.73 -1.03
C GLU A 15 13.24 20.09 -2.40
N THR A 16 12.27 20.61 -3.14
CA THR A 16 11.98 20.17 -4.50
C THR A 16 11.38 21.33 -5.30
N ALA A 17 11.64 21.36 -6.61
CA ALA A 17 11.01 22.27 -7.53
C ALA A 17 9.69 21.70 -8.11
N GLU A 18 9.39 20.42 -7.86
CA GLU A 18 8.21 19.77 -8.42
C GLU A 18 7.02 19.79 -7.46
N ASN A 19 5.89 20.30 -7.93
CA ASN A 19 4.62 20.16 -7.22
C ASN A 19 3.96 18.81 -7.54
N LYS A 20 4.28 17.79 -6.76
CA LYS A 20 3.73 16.43 -6.89
C LYS A 20 3.10 15.94 -5.58
N SER A 21 2.46 14.77 -5.58
CA SER A 21 1.94 14.21 -4.32
C SER A 21 3.09 13.93 -3.36
N LEU A 22 2.88 14.24 -2.08
CA LEU A 22 3.88 13.97 -1.04
C LEU A 22 4.23 12.48 -0.97
N LEU A 23 3.27 11.59 -1.24
CA LEU A 23 3.51 10.16 -1.33
C LEU A 23 4.61 9.83 -2.36
N ARG A 24 4.52 10.37 -3.57
CA ARG A 24 5.53 10.14 -4.62
C ARG A 24 6.88 10.73 -4.23
N PHE A 25 6.89 11.95 -3.72
CA PHE A 25 8.13 12.56 -3.24
C PHE A 25 8.83 11.74 -2.16
N LEU A 26 8.08 11.27 -1.15
CA LEU A 26 8.67 10.47 -0.06
C LEU A 26 9.21 9.14 -0.56
N ARG A 27 8.51 8.47 -1.48
CA ARG A 27 8.91 7.15 -2.00
C ARG A 27 9.99 7.25 -3.08
N ASP A 28 9.74 8.06 -4.11
CA ASP A 28 10.50 8.01 -5.36
C ASP A 28 11.76 8.90 -5.28
N ASP A 29 11.72 10.02 -4.53
CA ASP A 29 12.87 10.92 -4.39
C ASP A 29 13.68 10.65 -3.11
N LEU A 30 13.00 10.29 -2.00
CA LEU A 30 13.68 10.08 -0.72
C LEU A 30 13.86 8.60 -0.34
N GLY A 31 13.29 7.66 -1.10
CA GLY A 31 13.38 6.23 -0.81
C GLY A 31 12.69 5.79 0.50
N LEU A 32 11.71 6.55 0.99
CA LEU A 32 11.00 6.24 2.24
C LEU A 32 9.86 5.26 1.96
N HIS A 33 10.20 3.99 1.86
CA HIS A 33 9.31 2.91 1.42
C HIS A 33 8.28 2.49 2.48
N SER A 34 8.38 2.94 3.73
CA SER A 34 7.33 2.71 4.74
C SER A 34 6.01 3.39 4.36
N VAL A 35 6.07 4.47 3.58
CA VAL A 35 4.89 5.17 3.07
C VAL A 35 4.35 4.41 1.86
N LYS A 36 3.40 3.49 2.08
CA LYS A 36 2.90 2.57 1.04
C LYS A 36 1.80 3.20 0.18
N ASP A 37 1.81 2.93 -1.13
CA ASP A 37 0.74 3.33 -2.04
C ASP A 37 -0.28 2.20 -2.21
N GLY A 38 -1.39 2.27 -1.49
CA GLY A 38 -2.45 1.27 -1.58
C GLY A 38 -3.67 1.68 -2.41
N CYS A 39 -3.87 2.98 -2.63
CA CYS A 39 -5.05 3.44 -3.37
C CYS A 39 -4.86 4.76 -4.13
N SER A 40 -3.85 5.55 -3.84
CA SER A 40 -3.60 6.91 -4.38
C SER A 40 -4.80 7.89 -4.31
N GLN A 41 -5.85 7.56 -3.52
CA GLN A 41 -7.15 8.27 -3.51
C GLN A 41 -7.57 8.77 -2.11
N GLY A 42 -6.67 8.71 -1.12
CA GLY A 42 -6.99 9.14 0.24
C GLY A 42 -7.90 8.20 1.04
N ALA A 43 -8.22 7.00 0.56
CA ALA A 43 -9.19 6.11 1.20
C ALA A 43 -8.56 5.12 2.19
N CYS A 44 -7.46 4.44 1.81
CA CYS A 44 -6.97 3.25 2.53
C CYS A 44 -6.07 3.53 3.74
N GLY A 45 -5.45 4.69 3.83
CA GLY A 45 -4.59 5.07 4.95
C GLY A 45 -3.22 4.39 5.00
N THR A 46 -2.81 3.58 4.02
CA THR A 46 -1.48 2.94 4.01
C THR A 46 -0.34 3.95 3.88
N CYS A 47 -0.61 5.11 3.31
CA CYS A 47 0.31 6.23 3.16
C CYS A 47 0.22 7.26 4.31
N THR A 48 -0.27 6.88 5.48
CA THR A 48 -0.37 7.78 6.62
C THR A 48 1.01 8.21 7.08
N VAL A 49 1.19 9.53 7.25
CA VAL A 49 2.35 10.19 7.85
C VAL A 49 1.86 11.14 8.95
N ILE A 50 2.74 11.59 9.83
CA ILE A 50 2.42 12.68 10.75
C ILE A 50 2.93 13.99 10.14
N VAL A 51 2.06 14.98 10.02
CA VAL A 51 2.38 16.34 9.57
C VAL A 51 2.04 17.29 10.69
N ASP A 52 3.03 18.01 11.23
CA ASP A 52 2.87 18.93 12.36
C ASP A 52 2.06 18.31 13.53
N GLY A 53 2.38 17.06 13.89
CA GLY A 53 1.73 16.31 14.97
C GLY A 53 0.38 15.67 14.62
N LYS A 54 -0.12 15.81 13.38
CA LYS A 54 -1.42 15.27 12.96
C LYS A 54 -1.27 14.22 11.87
N THR A 55 -2.03 13.13 11.97
CA THR A 55 -2.08 12.10 10.93
C THR A 55 -2.65 12.66 9.63
N THR A 56 -1.93 12.46 8.53
CA THR A 56 -2.31 12.94 7.20
C THR A 56 -2.00 11.86 6.16
N ARG A 57 -2.81 11.76 5.12
CA ARG A 57 -2.55 10.84 4.01
C ARG A 57 -1.67 11.50 2.97
N ALA A 58 -0.45 10.99 2.79
CA ALA A 58 0.54 11.57 1.89
C ALA A 58 0.09 11.61 0.42
N CYS A 59 -0.81 10.71 -0.01
CA CYS A 59 -1.30 10.69 -1.40
C CYS A 59 -2.20 11.88 -1.77
N VAL A 60 -2.81 12.56 -0.79
CA VAL A 60 -3.68 13.73 -1.04
C VAL A 60 -3.02 15.05 -0.68
N LEU A 61 -1.86 15.04 0.00
CA LEU A 61 -1.06 16.21 0.26
C LEU A 61 -0.05 16.40 -0.88
N THR A 62 0.17 17.63 -1.33
CA THR A 62 1.19 17.95 -2.33
C THR A 62 2.42 18.58 -1.68
N THR A 63 3.57 18.52 -2.38
CA THR A 63 4.81 19.17 -1.93
C THR A 63 4.64 20.67 -1.72
N ALA A 64 3.87 21.36 -2.58
CA ALA A 64 3.54 22.77 -2.38
C ALA A 64 2.77 23.04 -1.08
N LYS A 65 1.84 22.15 -0.70
CA LYS A 65 1.08 22.28 0.55
C LYS A 65 1.87 21.83 1.78
N ALA A 66 3.00 21.16 1.59
CA ALA A 66 3.91 20.73 2.65
C ALA A 66 4.95 21.80 3.05
N VAL A 67 5.06 22.90 2.31
CA VAL A 67 6.03 23.98 2.60
C VAL A 67 5.94 24.42 4.05
N GLY A 68 7.10 24.49 4.71
CA GLY A 68 7.25 24.89 6.12
C GLY A 68 6.76 23.87 7.14
N LYS A 69 6.30 22.68 6.73
CA LYS A 69 5.78 21.64 7.62
C LYS A 69 6.83 20.63 8.02
N SER A 70 6.60 19.99 9.17
CA SER A 70 7.40 18.86 9.65
C SER A 70 6.65 17.55 9.41
N ILE A 71 7.29 16.61 8.72
CA ILE A 71 6.74 15.33 8.31
C ILE A 71 7.51 14.21 8.99
N LEU A 72 6.80 13.28 9.65
CA LEU A 72 7.37 12.10 10.26
C LEU A 72 6.81 10.83 9.59
N THR A 73 7.71 9.94 9.21
CA THR A 73 7.43 8.59 8.72
C THR A 73 7.97 7.55 9.70
N VAL A 74 7.77 6.25 9.44
CA VAL A 74 8.29 5.19 10.32
C VAL A 74 9.81 5.23 10.42
N GLU A 75 10.49 5.62 9.35
CA GLU A 75 11.96 5.74 9.33
C GLU A 75 12.47 6.80 10.33
N GLY A 76 11.66 7.80 10.63
CA GLY A 76 11.97 8.87 11.58
C GLY A 76 11.67 8.58 13.05
N LEU A 77 11.06 7.44 13.37
CA LEU A 77 10.81 7.02 14.76
C LEU A 77 12.14 6.78 15.50
N SER A 78 12.15 7.02 16.80
CA SER A 78 13.29 6.67 17.65
C SER A 78 13.53 5.17 17.67
N LEU A 79 14.76 4.75 18.02
CA LEU A 79 15.08 3.32 18.11
C LEU A 79 14.15 2.61 19.12
N ARG A 80 13.90 3.24 20.28
CA ARG A 80 13.01 2.69 21.31
C ARG A 80 11.60 2.45 20.80
N GLU A 81 11.05 3.39 20.04
CA GLU A 81 9.72 3.24 19.45
C GLU A 81 9.68 2.13 18.41
N LYS A 82 10.68 2.08 17.52
CA LYS A 82 10.81 1.03 16.52
C LYS A 82 10.83 -0.36 17.16
N GLU A 83 11.69 -0.56 18.17
CA GLU A 83 11.79 -1.84 18.87
C GLU A 83 10.48 -2.20 19.60
N ALA A 84 9.83 -1.22 20.25
CA ALA A 84 8.55 -1.45 20.89
C ALA A 84 7.46 -1.91 19.90
N PHE A 85 7.36 -1.25 18.73
CA PHE A 85 6.40 -1.66 17.69
C PHE A 85 6.75 -3.03 17.09
N VAL A 86 8.02 -3.30 16.78
CA VAL A 86 8.46 -4.57 16.23
C VAL A 86 8.14 -5.70 17.19
N TYR A 87 8.54 -5.58 18.46
CA TYR A 87 8.29 -6.58 19.47
C TYR A 87 6.79 -6.81 19.71
N ALA A 88 6.05 -5.75 19.99
CA ALA A 88 4.64 -5.86 20.32
C ALA A 88 3.80 -6.46 19.17
N PHE A 89 4.07 -6.03 17.94
CA PHE A 89 3.36 -6.54 16.77
C PHE A 89 3.76 -7.97 16.42
N GLY A 90 5.01 -8.36 16.71
CA GLY A 90 5.48 -9.73 16.58
C GLY A 90 4.82 -10.65 17.59
N VAL A 91 4.90 -10.31 18.89
CA VAL A 91 4.31 -11.10 19.99
C VAL A 91 2.80 -11.26 19.84
N LYS A 92 2.09 -10.20 19.46
CA LYS A 92 0.63 -10.23 19.26
C LYS A 92 0.21 -10.88 17.93
N GLY A 93 1.15 -11.14 17.01
CA GLY A 93 0.82 -11.65 15.68
C GLY A 93 0.00 -10.65 14.87
N SER A 94 0.28 -9.36 15.03
CA SER A 94 -0.46 -8.27 14.38
C SER A 94 -0.20 -8.17 12.89
N VAL A 95 0.87 -8.81 12.39
CA VAL A 95 1.35 -8.69 11.01
C VAL A 95 0.91 -9.89 10.19
N GLN A 96 0.15 -9.65 9.11
CA GLN A 96 -0.15 -10.65 8.08
C GLN A 96 0.61 -10.31 6.80
N CYS A 97 -0.01 -9.75 5.75
CA CYS A 97 0.76 -9.33 4.57
C CYS A 97 1.71 -8.14 4.88
N GLY A 98 1.43 -7.34 5.90
CA GLY A 98 2.29 -6.25 6.36
C GLY A 98 2.09 -4.92 5.63
N PHE A 99 1.38 -4.88 4.51
CA PHE A 99 1.29 -3.69 3.65
C PHE A 99 0.66 -2.47 4.35
N CYS A 100 -0.35 -2.66 5.19
CA CYS A 100 -1.00 -1.57 5.93
C CYS A 100 -0.27 -1.21 7.25
N ILE A 101 0.65 -2.06 7.72
CA ILE A 101 1.21 -1.96 9.06
C ILE A 101 1.99 -0.67 9.30
N PRO A 102 2.87 -0.19 8.40
CA PRO A 102 3.56 1.08 8.62
C PRO A 102 2.62 2.27 8.83
N GLY A 103 1.53 2.34 8.05
CA GLY A 103 0.50 3.37 8.24
C GLY A 103 -0.23 3.25 9.58
N MET A 104 -0.44 2.03 10.08
CA MET A 104 -1.04 1.80 11.41
C MET A 104 -0.06 2.10 12.55
N VAL A 105 1.23 1.84 12.36
CA VAL A 105 2.30 2.25 13.29
C VAL A 105 2.29 3.76 13.47
N ILE A 106 2.24 4.51 12.38
CA ILE A 106 2.19 5.99 12.41
C ILE A 106 0.90 6.49 13.06
N SER A 107 -0.24 5.86 12.79
CA SER A 107 -1.51 6.22 13.44
C SER A 107 -1.48 5.92 14.94
N GLY A 108 -0.91 4.78 15.33
CA GLY A 108 -0.67 4.42 16.72
C GLY A 108 0.29 5.37 17.42
N LYS A 109 1.42 5.72 16.78
CA LYS A 109 2.38 6.71 17.30
C LYS A 109 1.70 8.05 17.56
N ALA A 110 0.96 8.58 16.61
CA ALA A 110 0.26 9.86 16.77
C ALA A 110 -0.75 9.84 17.93
N LEU A 111 -1.40 8.71 18.17
CA LEU A 111 -2.28 8.53 19.33
C LEU A 111 -1.45 8.52 20.64
N LEU A 112 -0.36 7.72 20.68
CA LEU A 112 0.46 7.56 21.88
C LEU A 112 1.17 8.85 22.30
N ASP A 113 1.47 9.73 21.35
CA ASP A 113 2.01 11.07 21.65
C ASP A 113 1.00 11.98 22.39
N GLN A 114 -0.30 11.77 22.13
CA GLN A 114 -1.37 12.55 22.75
C GLN A 114 -1.90 11.88 24.02
N ASN A 115 -1.99 10.55 24.01
CA ASN A 115 -2.48 9.75 25.12
C ASN A 115 -1.59 8.51 25.29
N PRO A 116 -0.66 8.52 26.26
CA PRO A 116 0.25 7.39 26.50
C PRO A 116 -0.44 6.12 27.01
N ASN A 117 -1.69 6.22 27.50
CA ASN A 117 -2.46 5.08 28.02
C ASN A 117 -3.85 4.99 27.37
N PRO A 118 -3.92 4.72 26.05
CA PRO A 118 -5.20 4.74 25.36
C PRO A 118 -6.02 3.50 25.68
N LYS A 119 -7.34 3.69 25.79
CA LYS A 119 -8.32 2.62 25.83
C LYS A 119 -8.48 1.98 24.44
N GLU A 120 -9.04 0.78 24.41
CA GLU A 120 -9.28 0.05 23.15
C GLU A 120 -10.07 0.87 22.12
N ASP A 121 -11.14 1.53 22.55
CA ASP A 121 -11.98 2.35 21.67
C ASP A 121 -11.22 3.55 21.07
N GLU A 122 -10.31 4.16 21.84
CA GLU A 122 -9.47 5.25 21.34
C GLU A 122 -8.48 4.76 20.29
N ILE A 123 -7.92 3.56 20.47
CA ILE A 123 -7.05 2.92 19.48
C ILE A 123 -7.86 2.60 18.21
N ARG A 124 -9.04 2.02 18.35
CA ARG A 124 -9.94 1.73 17.21
C ARG A 124 -10.31 3.00 16.46
N LEU A 125 -10.59 4.08 17.18
CA LEU A 125 -10.89 5.39 16.60
C LEU A 125 -9.67 5.95 15.83
N ALA A 126 -8.47 5.87 16.38
CA ALA A 126 -7.25 6.33 15.73
C ALA A 126 -6.96 5.54 14.44
N LEU A 127 -7.28 4.25 14.42
CA LEU A 127 -7.09 3.36 13.27
C LEU A 127 -8.21 3.40 12.23
N ARG A 128 -9.33 4.10 12.48
CA ARG A 128 -10.51 4.11 11.58
C ARG A 128 -10.22 4.50 10.13
N GLY A 129 -9.13 5.25 9.93
CA GLY A 129 -8.67 5.70 8.62
C GLY A 129 -7.71 4.74 7.91
N ASN A 130 -7.36 3.61 8.54
CA ASN A 130 -6.41 2.64 8.02
C ASN A 130 -7.13 1.33 7.70
N ILE A 131 -7.14 0.92 6.43
CA ILE A 131 -7.82 -0.29 5.97
C ILE A 131 -6.84 -1.47 5.98
N CYS A 132 -7.23 -2.55 6.67
CA CYS A 132 -6.54 -3.84 6.62
C CYS A 132 -7.40 -4.86 5.86
N ARG A 133 -6.93 -5.31 4.69
CA ARG A 133 -7.63 -6.33 3.89
C ARG A 133 -7.53 -7.73 4.53
N CYS A 134 -6.49 -7.97 5.32
CA CYS A 134 -6.29 -9.21 6.05
C CYS A 134 -7.11 -9.28 7.36
N THR A 135 -7.79 -8.19 7.74
CA THR A 135 -8.68 -8.08 8.91
C THR A 135 -8.01 -8.39 10.26
N GLY A 136 -6.76 -8.00 10.42
CA GLY A 136 -5.98 -8.23 11.65
C GLY A 136 -6.23 -7.23 12.78
N TYR A 137 -7.34 -6.48 12.77
CA TYR A 137 -7.57 -5.34 13.66
C TYR A 137 -7.45 -5.66 15.14
N THR A 138 -8.03 -6.75 15.63
CA THR A 138 -7.92 -7.14 17.04
C THR A 138 -6.48 -7.26 17.49
N LYS A 139 -5.66 -7.99 16.71
CA LYS A 139 -4.23 -8.15 16.98
C LYS A 139 -3.43 -6.87 16.89
N ILE A 140 -3.81 -5.97 15.97
CA ILE A 140 -3.18 -4.65 15.82
C ILE A 140 -3.50 -3.76 17.03
N VAL A 141 -4.74 -3.78 17.51
CA VAL A 141 -5.16 -3.06 18.73
C VAL A 141 -4.41 -3.56 19.94
N GLU A 142 -4.37 -4.88 20.15
CA GLU A 142 -3.58 -5.52 21.22
C GLU A 142 -2.08 -5.17 21.12
N GLY A 143 -1.55 -5.09 19.87
CA GLY A 143 -0.18 -4.67 19.61
C GLY A 143 0.09 -3.24 20.08
N ILE A 144 -0.79 -2.29 19.73
CA ILE A 144 -0.66 -0.89 20.16
C ILE A 144 -0.79 -0.74 21.67
N GLN A 145 -1.68 -1.50 22.32
CA GLN A 145 -1.77 -1.53 23.79
C GLN A 145 -0.45 -2.00 24.43
N LEU A 146 0.17 -3.03 23.87
CA LEU A 146 1.46 -3.51 24.36
C LEU A 146 2.57 -2.49 24.10
N VAL A 147 2.61 -1.83 22.93
CA VAL A 147 3.53 -0.70 22.68
C VAL A 147 3.37 0.38 23.75
N ALA A 148 2.14 0.77 24.04
CA ALA A 148 1.85 1.75 25.07
C ALA A 148 2.44 1.34 26.44
N ALA A 149 2.24 0.10 26.86
CA ALA A 149 2.77 -0.43 28.11
C ALA A 149 4.32 -0.45 28.13
N ILE A 150 4.96 -0.83 27.02
CA ILE A 150 6.43 -0.81 26.88
C ILE A 150 6.97 0.61 26.98
N LEU A 151 6.35 1.55 26.28
CA LEU A 151 6.83 2.95 26.29
C LEU A 151 6.65 3.62 27.66
N ARG A 152 5.65 3.21 28.45
CA ARG A 152 5.48 3.64 29.85
C ARG A 152 6.38 2.91 30.85
N GLY A 153 7.08 1.85 30.42
CA GLY A 153 7.92 1.02 31.29
C GLY A 153 7.15 -0.01 32.13
N GLU A 154 5.88 -0.26 31.83
CA GLU A 154 5.03 -1.27 32.48
C GLU A 154 5.24 -2.68 31.92
N ALA A 155 5.79 -2.78 30.71
CA ALA A 155 6.19 -4.03 30.07
C ALA A 155 7.60 -3.90 29.50
N SER A 156 8.33 -5.02 29.46
CA SER A 156 9.67 -5.13 28.89
C SER A 156 9.66 -5.84 27.55
N ILE A 157 10.65 -5.53 26.71
CA ILE A 157 10.96 -6.32 25.53
C ILE A 157 11.74 -7.54 25.98
N ASP A 158 11.24 -8.74 25.65
CA ASP A 158 11.93 -9.99 25.91
C ASP A 158 12.73 -10.39 24.65
N GLU A 159 14.02 -10.14 24.68
CA GLU A 159 14.94 -10.47 23.56
C GLU A 159 15.01 -11.97 23.29
N LYS A 160 14.78 -12.81 24.30
CA LYS A 160 14.79 -14.26 24.15
C LYS A 160 13.59 -14.77 23.37
N PHE A 161 12.46 -14.05 23.40
CA PHE A 161 11.26 -14.44 22.67
C PHE A 161 11.49 -14.52 21.16
N GLU A 162 12.37 -13.69 20.62
CA GLU A 162 12.76 -13.75 19.20
C GLU A 162 13.64 -14.96 18.88
N MET A 163 14.47 -15.40 19.82
CA MET A 163 15.49 -16.43 19.61
C MET A 163 15.02 -17.85 19.99
N GLU A 164 14.18 -17.96 21.01
CA GLU A 164 13.68 -19.24 21.55
C GLU A 164 12.32 -19.61 20.94
N GLY A 165 12.02 -19.18 19.73
CA GLY A 165 10.78 -19.50 19.03
C GLY A 165 10.50 -20.99 19.12
N ALA A 166 9.46 -21.34 19.85
CA ALA A 166 9.04 -22.71 20.03
C ALA A 166 8.67 -23.30 18.66
N PHE A 167 9.52 -24.14 18.12
CA PHE A 167 9.26 -24.88 16.90
C PHE A 167 8.24 -26.00 17.17
N GLY A 168 7.27 -26.14 16.26
CA GLY A 168 6.31 -27.22 16.27
C GLY A 168 4.85 -26.77 16.19
N VAL A 169 3.97 -27.72 15.89
CA VAL A 169 2.52 -27.49 15.81
C VAL A 169 1.97 -27.02 17.16
N GLY A 170 1.16 -25.96 17.15
CA GLY A 170 0.56 -25.39 18.35
C GLY A 170 1.49 -24.46 19.16
N LYS A 171 2.70 -24.21 18.70
CA LYS A 171 3.63 -23.27 19.34
C LYS A 171 3.51 -21.88 18.73
N HIS A 172 3.69 -20.86 19.56
CA HIS A 172 3.67 -19.46 19.14
C HIS A 172 5.10 -19.07 18.73
N ALA A 173 5.34 -18.99 17.42
CA ALA A 173 6.63 -18.56 16.87
C ALA A 173 6.58 -17.09 16.48
N PHE A 174 7.69 -16.38 16.70
CA PHE A 174 7.88 -15.02 16.20
C PHE A 174 8.05 -15.06 14.67
N ARG A 175 7.32 -14.22 13.97
CA ARG A 175 7.39 -14.19 12.50
C ARG A 175 8.73 -13.63 12.04
N VAL A 176 9.46 -14.33 11.19
CA VAL A 176 10.82 -13.98 10.75
C VAL A 176 10.93 -12.62 10.04
N ASP A 177 9.90 -12.19 9.32
CA ASP A 177 9.87 -10.93 8.57
C ASP A 177 9.06 -9.82 9.27
N VAL A 178 8.73 -9.97 10.55
CA VAL A 178 7.91 -8.99 11.28
C VAL A 178 8.58 -7.63 11.33
N ARG A 179 9.89 -7.59 11.57
CA ARG A 179 10.67 -6.36 11.63
C ARG A 179 10.55 -5.56 10.34
N ASP A 180 10.81 -6.20 9.21
CA ASP A 180 10.77 -5.57 7.90
C ASP A 180 9.36 -5.07 7.55
N LYS A 181 8.33 -5.84 7.95
CA LYS A 181 6.94 -5.45 7.72
C LYS A 181 6.49 -4.30 8.61
N VAL A 182 6.90 -4.27 9.88
CA VAL A 182 6.56 -3.21 10.83
C VAL A 182 7.27 -1.90 10.46
N LEU A 183 8.55 -1.98 10.13
CA LEU A 183 9.34 -0.81 9.77
C LEU A 183 9.13 -0.36 8.31
N GLY A 184 8.41 -1.15 7.51
CA GLY A 184 8.09 -0.80 6.13
C GLY A 184 9.22 -0.97 5.13
N VAL A 185 10.33 -1.60 5.54
CA VAL A 185 11.51 -1.84 4.68
C VAL A 185 11.39 -3.13 3.86
N GLY A 186 10.42 -4.00 4.17
CA GLY A 186 10.16 -5.20 3.40
C GLY A 186 9.69 -4.88 1.98
N GLU A 187 10.34 -5.47 0.99
CA GLU A 187 10.00 -5.29 -0.41
C GLU A 187 8.72 -6.04 -0.78
N TYR A 188 7.93 -5.42 -1.64
CA TYR A 188 6.79 -6.00 -2.33
C TYR A 188 7.06 -5.97 -3.83
N VAL A 189 6.31 -6.76 -4.60
CA VAL A 189 6.48 -6.82 -6.06
C VAL A 189 6.39 -5.43 -6.71
N ASP A 190 5.58 -4.54 -6.14
CA ASP A 190 5.41 -3.15 -6.61
C ASP A 190 6.63 -2.24 -6.32
N ASP A 191 7.50 -2.66 -5.41
CA ASP A 191 8.73 -1.94 -5.05
C ASP A 191 9.94 -2.43 -5.89
N VAL A 192 9.81 -3.54 -6.63
CA VAL A 192 10.90 -4.17 -7.39
C VAL A 192 11.12 -3.41 -8.70
N VAL A 193 12.33 -2.91 -8.91
CA VAL A 193 12.75 -2.26 -10.15
C VAL A 193 13.94 -3.04 -10.73
N ILE A 194 13.76 -3.60 -11.92
CA ILE A 194 14.81 -4.33 -12.65
C ILE A 194 15.16 -3.52 -13.90
N GLU A 195 16.45 -3.34 -14.15
CA GLU A 195 16.91 -2.63 -15.34
C GLU A 195 16.35 -3.28 -16.62
N GLY A 196 15.74 -2.47 -17.48
CA GLY A 196 15.12 -2.94 -18.72
C GLY A 196 13.78 -3.68 -18.56
N MET A 197 13.18 -3.71 -17.34
CA MET A 197 11.87 -4.33 -17.17
C MET A 197 10.80 -3.61 -18.00
N ALA A 198 9.84 -4.40 -18.49
CA ALA A 198 8.66 -3.87 -19.17
C ALA A 198 7.53 -3.62 -18.16
N HIS A 199 6.76 -2.57 -18.40
CA HIS A 199 5.56 -2.27 -17.63
C HIS A 199 4.33 -2.80 -18.34
N ALA A 200 3.43 -3.47 -17.62
CA ALA A 200 2.18 -3.98 -18.16
C ALA A 200 0.97 -3.17 -17.66
N SER A 201 0.05 -2.86 -18.55
CA SER A 201 -1.22 -2.23 -18.21
C SER A 201 -2.38 -3.07 -18.74
N ALA A 202 -3.41 -3.28 -17.92
CA ALA A 202 -4.59 -4.02 -18.31
C ALA A 202 -5.69 -3.08 -18.80
N VAL A 203 -6.17 -3.29 -20.02
CA VAL A 203 -7.39 -2.64 -20.51
C VAL A 203 -8.60 -3.40 -19.98
N ARG A 204 -9.46 -2.72 -19.27
CA ARG A 204 -10.65 -3.28 -18.62
C ARG A 204 -11.92 -2.94 -19.39
N SER A 205 -12.91 -3.87 -19.34
CA SER A 205 -14.25 -3.59 -19.86
C SER A 205 -14.95 -2.50 -19.04
N ALA A 206 -15.66 -1.60 -19.73
CA ALA A 206 -16.59 -0.66 -19.07
C ALA A 206 -17.87 -1.35 -18.55
N TYR A 207 -18.10 -2.61 -18.95
CA TYR A 207 -19.29 -3.36 -18.58
C TYR A 207 -18.96 -4.42 -17.53
N PRO A 208 -19.77 -4.57 -16.48
CA PRO A 208 -19.53 -5.56 -15.42
C PRO A 208 -19.73 -7.00 -15.90
N ARG A 209 -20.56 -7.21 -16.93
CA ARG A 209 -20.80 -8.52 -17.56
C ARG A 209 -21.07 -8.31 -19.05
N ALA A 210 -20.27 -8.96 -19.88
CA ALA A 210 -20.41 -8.87 -21.33
C ALA A 210 -19.74 -10.04 -22.03
N ARG A 211 -20.17 -10.35 -23.25
CA ARG A 211 -19.51 -11.31 -24.15
C ARG A 211 -18.52 -10.57 -25.04
N VAL A 212 -17.27 -10.99 -25.05
CA VAL A 212 -16.25 -10.46 -25.96
C VAL A 212 -16.51 -11.01 -27.34
N LEU A 213 -16.75 -10.14 -28.32
CA LEU A 213 -16.97 -10.52 -29.71
C LEU A 213 -15.69 -10.50 -30.52
N SER A 214 -14.87 -9.46 -30.33
CA SER A 214 -13.58 -9.30 -30.99
C SER A 214 -12.63 -8.46 -30.17
N ILE A 215 -11.33 -8.63 -30.38
CA ILE A 215 -10.27 -7.83 -29.82
C ILE A 215 -9.40 -7.36 -30.99
N ASP A 216 -9.35 -6.04 -31.22
CA ASP A 216 -8.42 -5.45 -32.19
C ASP A 216 -7.20 -4.91 -31.43
N THR A 217 -6.02 -5.40 -31.77
CA THR A 217 -4.75 -5.04 -31.16
C THR A 217 -3.84 -4.21 -32.06
N ASN A 218 -4.24 -3.96 -33.33
CA ASN A 218 -3.37 -3.36 -34.33
C ASN A 218 -2.90 -1.95 -33.95
N ALA A 219 -3.83 -1.10 -33.55
CA ALA A 219 -3.51 0.27 -33.14
C ALA A 219 -2.54 0.30 -31.94
N ALA A 220 -2.69 -0.61 -31.01
CA ALA A 220 -1.81 -0.70 -29.84
C ALA A 220 -0.42 -1.21 -30.20
N ARG A 221 -0.34 -2.23 -31.04
CA ARG A 221 0.95 -2.78 -31.49
C ARG A 221 1.77 -1.78 -32.28
N SER A 222 1.11 -0.83 -32.94
CA SER A 222 1.77 0.23 -33.73
C SER A 222 2.31 1.40 -32.89
N LEU A 223 1.99 1.48 -31.60
CA LEU A 223 2.45 2.58 -30.75
C LEU A 223 3.94 2.44 -30.42
N PRO A 224 4.72 3.53 -30.51
CA PRO A 224 6.13 3.53 -30.11
C PRO A 224 6.28 3.14 -28.64
N GLY A 225 7.24 2.24 -28.35
CA GLY A 225 7.50 1.76 -26.99
C GLY A 225 6.66 0.57 -26.55
N VAL A 226 5.64 0.17 -27.31
CA VAL A 226 4.91 -1.07 -27.05
C VAL A 226 5.74 -2.27 -27.47
N VAL A 227 6.05 -3.14 -26.52
CA VAL A 227 6.83 -4.37 -26.76
C VAL A 227 5.93 -5.50 -27.27
N ASP A 228 4.77 -5.68 -26.64
CA ASP A 228 3.78 -6.68 -27.04
C ASP A 228 2.39 -6.33 -26.51
N VAL A 229 1.39 -7.00 -27.10
CA VAL A 229 -0.01 -6.94 -26.66
C VAL A 229 -0.49 -8.35 -26.41
N LEU A 230 -0.77 -8.67 -25.15
CA LEU A 230 -1.18 -9.99 -24.71
C LEU A 230 -2.71 -10.12 -24.70
N THR A 231 -3.19 -11.20 -25.33
CA THR A 231 -4.61 -11.60 -25.32
C THR A 231 -4.72 -13.06 -24.87
N ALA A 232 -5.93 -13.55 -24.63
CA ALA A 232 -6.14 -14.95 -24.27
C ALA A 232 -5.65 -15.94 -25.34
N GLU A 233 -5.48 -15.50 -26.58
CA GLU A 233 -5.04 -16.34 -27.71
C GLU A 233 -3.53 -16.57 -27.71
N ASN A 234 -2.75 -15.56 -27.30
CA ASN A 234 -1.29 -15.61 -27.33
C ASN A 234 -0.63 -15.84 -25.95
N VAL A 235 -1.39 -15.86 -24.86
CA VAL A 235 -0.90 -16.34 -23.56
C VAL A 235 -0.89 -17.88 -23.58
N ARG A 236 0.26 -18.45 -23.98
CA ARG A 236 0.48 -19.91 -23.94
C ARG A 236 1.13 -20.27 -22.61
N GLY A 237 0.39 -20.91 -21.71
CA GLY A 237 0.94 -21.55 -20.53
C GLY A 237 0.50 -23.02 -20.45
N PRO A 238 1.28 -23.91 -19.78
CA PRO A 238 0.85 -25.28 -19.49
C PRO A 238 -0.16 -25.31 -18.33
N GLY A 239 -1.10 -24.35 -18.32
CA GLY A 239 -2.19 -24.31 -17.35
C GLY A 239 -3.44 -24.97 -17.89
N PRO A 240 -4.34 -25.47 -17.01
CA PRO A 240 -5.64 -25.95 -17.45
C PRO A 240 -6.31 -24.82 -18.25
N ARG A 241 -6.73 -25.15 -19.48
CA ARG A 241 -7.54 -24.25 -20.29
C ARG A 241 -8.68 -23.79 -19.39
N LEU A 242 -8.74 -22.50 -19.09
CA LEU A 242 -9.93 -21.92 -18.47
C LEU A 242 -11.07 -22.15 -19.47
N ARG A 243 -11.63 -23.36 -19.42
CA ARG A 243 -12.90 -23.64 -20.07
C ARG A 243 -13.86 -22.60 -19.56
N GLY A 244 -14.50 -21.88 -20.45
CA GLY A 244 -15.38 -20.74 -20.18
C GLY A 244 -16.13 -20.90 -18.89
N ALA A 245 -15.49 -20.53 -17.83
CA ALA A 245 -16.14 -20.37 -16.55
C ALA A 245 -16.93 -19.06 -16.67
N ALA A 246 -18.23 -19.19 -16.87
CA ALA A 246 -19.18 -18.20 -16.41
C ALA A 246 -18.99 -18.05 -14.89
N GLY A 247 -17.81 -17.61 -14.48
CA GLY A 247 -17.39 -17.39 -13.11
C GLY A 247 -17.87 -16.02 -12.67
N ARG A 248 -18.72 -16.02 -11.68
CA ARG A 248 -19.18 -14.82 -10.94
C ARG A 248 -17.98 -14.08 -10.38
N ALA A 249 -17.59 -13.00 -11.01
CA ALA A 249 -16.72 -12.02 -10.41
C ALA A 249 -17.54 -10.77 -10.08
N ALA A 250 -18.10 -10.74 -8.88
CA ALA A 250 -18.60 -9.51 -8.30
C ALA A 250 -17.41 -8.73 -7.74
N GLY A 251 -16.88 -7.81 -8.52
CA GLY A 251 -15.85 -6.86 -8.11
C GLY A 251 -16.29 -5.46 -8.48
N ARG A 252 -16.53 -4.62 -7.50
CA ARG A 252 -16.77 -3.19 -7.69
C ARG A 252 -15.50 -2.55 -8.22
N ALA A 253 -15.51 -2.12 -9.47
CA ALA A 253 -14.46 -1.27 -10.03
C ALA A 253 -14.78 0.20 -9.70
N ALA A 254 -14.04 0.78 -8.77
CA ALA A 254 -13.95 2.23 -8.67
C ALA A 254 -12.97 2.71 -9.74
N GLY A 255 -13.41 3.65 -10.58
CA GLY A 255 -12.57 4.21 -11.63
C GLY A 255 -11.39 4.99 -11.06
N ALA A 256 -10.19 4.54 -11.37
CA ALA A 256 -8.98 5.30 -11.20
C ALA A 256 -8.44 5.64 -12.58
N GLN A 257 -8.53 6.89 -12.97
CA GLN A 257 -7.71 7.43 -14.04
C GLN A 257 -6.30 7.59 -13.48
N SER A 258 -5.41 6.65 -13.76
CA SER A 258 -3.98 6.83 -13.50
C SER A 258 -3.44 7.83 -14.51
N GLN A 259 -3.06 9.02 -14.05
CA GLN A 259 -2.16 9.87 -14.81
C GLN A 259 -0.82 9.14 -14.88
N ALA A 260 -0.41 8.78 -16.09
CA ALA A 260 0.91 8.20 -16.33
C ALA A 260 1.99 9.22 -15.93
N PRO A 261 3.02 8.81 -15.17
CA PRO A 261 4.15 9.66 -14.92
C PRO A 261 4.90 9.90 -16.23
N SER A 262 5.32 11.15 -16.46
CA SER A 262 6.27 11.53 -17.49
C SER A 262 7.62 10.91 -17.16
N VAL A 263 7.96 9.77 -17.75
CA VAL A 263 9.21 9.07 -17.47
C VAL A 263 9.78 8.48 -18.75
N LEU A 264 11.08 8.72 -18.92
CA LEU A 264 12.07 7.98 -19.69
C LEU A 264 11.57 6.70 -20.37
N ALA A 265 11.96 6.52 -21.62
CA ALA A 265 11.57 5.44 -22.53
C ALA A 265 11.51 4.04 -21.88
N HIS A 266 10.43 3.74 -21.22
CA HIS A 266 10.16 2.42 -20.69
C HIS A 266 9.45 1.58 -21.75
N ARG A 267 9.93 0.37 -21.96
CA ARG A 267 9.27 -0.62 -22.80
C ARG A 267 7.92 -0.97 -22.17
N VAL A 268 6.82 -0.65 -22.85
CA VAL A 268 5.46 -0.89 -22.35
C VAL A 268 4.89 -2.13 -23.00
N VAL A 269 4.50 -3.11 -22.20
CA VAL A 269 3.62 -4.21 -22.64
C VAL A 269 2.19 -3.74 -22.39
N VAL A 270 1.44 -3.50 -23.45
CA VAL A 270 0.04 -3.10 -23.34
C VAL A 270 -0.84 -4.33 -23.51
N CYS A 271 -1.58 -4.69 -22.48
CA CYS A 271 -2.64 -5.68 -22.57
C CYS A 271 -3.93 -4.96 -23.00
N LEU A 272 -4.09 -4.70 -24.28
CA LEU A 272 -5.27 -4.02 -24.83
C LEU A 272 -6.41 -5.00 -25.04
N ARG A 273 -7.55 -4.65 -24.50
CA ARG A 273 -8.82 -5.30 -24.75
C ARG A 273 -9.78 -4.27 -25.36
N VAL A 274 -9.75 -4.08 -26.68
CA VAL A 274 -10.84 -3.39 -27.37
C VAL A 274 -11.97 -4.40 -27.52
N LEU A 275 -13.04 -4.19 -26.76
CA LEU A 275 -14.17 -5.13 -26.70
C LEU A 275 -15.30 -4.59 -27.56
N ARG A 276 -15.66 -5.31 -28.64
CA ARG A 276 -17.05 -5.30 -29.11
C ARG A 276 -17.85 -6.20 -28.18
N VAL A 277 -18.89 -5.66 -27.57
CA VAL A 277 -19.65 -6.33 -26.52
C VAL A 277 -21.09 -6.45 -26.95
N ASP A 278 -21.64 -7.67 -26.94
CA ASP A 278 -23.09 -7.89 -26.94
C ASP A 278 -23.61 -7.73 -25.51
N LEU A 279 -24.44 -6.74 -25.32
CA LEU A 279 -25.21 -6.62 -24.08
C LEU A 279 -26.33 -7.66 -24.11
N PRO A 280 -26.55 -8.44 -23.05
CA PRO A 280 -27.76 -9.22 -22.95
C PRO A 280 -28.96 -8.28 -23.03
N ALA A 281 -29.96 -8.62 -23.85
CA ALA A 281 -31.21 -7.87 -23.94
C ALA A 281 -31.76 -7.66 -22.52
N PRO A 282 -32.32 -6.47 -22.20
CA PRO A 282 -32.89 -6.22 -20.89
C PRO A 282 -34.01 -7.26 -20.68
N GLY A 283 -33.83 -8.13 -19.70
CA GLY A 283 -34.82 -9.14 -19.32
C GLY A 283 -36.15 -8.42 -19.03
N ARG A 284 -37.19 -8.78 -19.76
CA ARG A 284 -38.55 -8.35 -19.45
C ARG A 284 -38.84 -8.77 -18.01
N GLY A 285 -39.09 -7.77 -17.17
CA GLY A 285 -39.41 -7.99 -15.77
C GLY A 285 -40.55 -9.01 -15.64
N ALA A 286 -40.30 -10.03 -14.84
CA ALA A 286 -41.38 -10.83 -14.29
C ALA A 286 -42.08 -9.96 -13.22
N ARG A 287 -43.36 -9.78 -13.39
CA ARG A 287 -44.31 -9.15 -12.45
C ARG A 287 -44.40 -9.99 -11.17
#